data_477a02154f26a0f45b7bb8bc6ec2808e
#
_entry.id   477a02154f26a0f45b7bb8bc6ec2808e
#
_cell.length_a   1.000
_cell.length_b   1.000
_cell.length_c   1.000
_cell.angle_alpha   90.00
_cell.angle_beta   90.00
_cell.angle_gamma   90.00
#
_symmetry.space_group_name_H-M   'P 1'
#
loop_
_entity.id
_entity.type
_entity.pdbx_description
1 polymer ?
#
loop_
_entity_poly.entity_id
_entity_poly.type
_entity_poly.pdbx_seq_one_letter_code
_entity_poly.pdbx_strand_id
1 'polypeptide(L)'
;MSSSAAPTGALQQRLGVFDVVAITVSAVTPASSVFVIAPFAIQQAGSGAFLSFIMAAVLALMFAWCYAELGRAHSSAGGEYVYAKRVFGGLAGYATFLTVLASMLFIPPVLAAGAATYLNNALGTTFDTQAVALVIVVSSYALGILNIRLNAWITGLFLFCEVAALLVIVTLGFGNASQPVASLLQPQMLEQGSLVVAPWALVLGAVGMALFAFNGYGGAVLLAEDMKDRGRTVHRAVLWSLVVVVAIEVIPLAALLIGAPSLRAMLASGDPIGYLLTAHGNQTLARLVSAGIFLSVFNAIVAIVIQVGRVVYSSGRDAIWTPTLNRAFTLIHPRWESPWLATLFLAVPSALLSLSGSLEQLTSFTVLLLLLIYLVVAACALCSRVLRRDREHPYRMPLWPLPALLAVSGAGWLLVTLLREASLRDLSIILGLLAVSVTLYSTHGRLSPTFQKL
;
A
#
# COMPACT_ATOMS: atom_id res chain seq x y z
N MET A 1 -44.13 14.99 -24.00
CA MET A 1 -42.79 15.30 -23.51
C MET A 1 -42.35 14.18 -22.58
N SER A 2 -41.70 13.18 -23.10
CA SER A 2 -41.22 12.00 -22.35
C SER A 2 -39.84 12.37 -21.79
N SER A 3 -39.77 12.56 -20.46
CA SER A 3 -38.53 12.63 -19.70
C SER A 3 -37.87 11.24 -19.77
N SER A 4 -36.85 11.08 -20.60
CA SER A 4 -36.00 9.90 -20.56
C SER A 4 -35.16 9.98 -19.29
N ALA A 5 -35.55 9.17 -18.27
CA ALA A 5 -34.71 8.93 -17.11
C ALA A 5 -33.37 8.33 -17.59
N ALA A 6 -32.28 9.02 -17.29
CA ALA A 6 -30.94 8.51 -17.53
C ALA A 6 -30.77 7.17 -16.79
N PRO A 7 -30.04 6.19 -17.35
CA PRO A 7 -29.83 4.90 -16.71
C PRO A 7 -29.11 5.13 -15.36
N THR A 8 -29.77 4.71 -14.28
CA THR A 8 -29.24 4.70 -12.91
C THR A 8 -28.06 3.73 -12.86
N GLY A 9 -26.81 4.23 -12.98
CA GLY A 9 -25.61 3.39 -12.86
C GLY A 9 -24.34 3.89 -13.55
N ALA A 10 -24.38 4.97 -14.31
CA ALA A 10 -23.16 5.55 -14.89
C ALA A 10 -22.47 6.43 -13.84
N LEU A 11 -21.24 6.07 -13.44
CA LEU A 11 -20.37 6.89 -12.61
C LEU A 11 -20.18 8.26 -13.28
N GLN A 12 -20.42 9.34 -12.52
CA GLN A 12 -20.32 10.69 -13.06
C GLN A 12 -18.84 11.06 -13.25
N GLN A 13 -18.39 11.17 -14.48
CA GLN A 13 -17.02 11.56 -14.85
C GLN A 13 -16.72 13.01 -14.41
N ARG A 14 -16.21 13.17 -13.17
CA ARG A 14 -15.98 14.49 -12.56
C ARG A 14 -14.54 14.76 -12.17
N LEU A 15 -13.68 13.73 -12.10
CA LEU A 15 -12.33 13.85 -11.58
C LEU A 15 -11.34 14.39 -12.62
N GLY A 16 -10.57 15.43 -12.27
CA GLY A 16 -9.38 15.85 -13.01
C GLY A 16 -8.14 15.06 -12.54
N VAL A 17 -7.01 15.28 -13.21
CA VAL A 17 -5.73 14.65 -12.82
C VAL A 17 -5.36 14.98 -11.39
N PHE A 18 -5.50 16.24 -10.97
CA PHE A 18 -5.18 16.70 -9.63
C PHE A 18 -6.04 16.02 -8.56
N ASP A 19 -7.35 15.88 -8.83
CA ASP A 19 -8.26 15.19 -7.91
C ASP A 19 -7.87 13.73 -7.73
N VAL A 20 -7.51 13.04 -8.83
CA VAL A 20 -7.04 11.65 -8.80
C VAL A 20 -5.73 11.52 -8.04
N VAL A 21 -4.77 12.43 -8.24
CA VAL A 21 -3.51 12.47 -7.48
C VAL A 21 -3.78 12.65 -6.00
N ALA A 22 -4.63 13.60 -5.61
CA ALA A 22 -4.97 13.87 -4.21
C ALA A 22 -5.62 12.64 -3.53
N ILE A 23 -6.61 12.01 -4.21
CA ILE A 23 -7.26 10.79 -3.71
C ILE A 23 -6.26 9.64 -3.59
N THR A 24 -5.40 9.46 -4.59
CA THR A 24 -4.41 8.38 -4.62
C THR A 24 -3.36 8.55 -3.53
N VAL A 25 -2.80 9.76 -3.37
CA VAL A 25 -1.81 10.07 -2.32
C VAL A 25 -2.43 9.89 -0.93
N SER A 26 -3.68 10.34 -0.74
CA SER A 26 -4.40 10.10 0.52
C SER A 26 -4.62 8.59 0.78
N ALA A 27 -4.81 7.78 -0.26
CA ALA A 27 -4.97 6.34 -0.12
C ALA A 27 -3.66 5.59 0.16
N VAL A 28 -2.51 6.13 -0.27
CA VAL A 28 -1.17 5.63 0.11
C VAL A 28 -0.91 5.80 1.59
N THR A 29 -1.49 6.85 2.21
CA THR A 29 -1.31 7.17 3.64
C THR A 29 0.16 7.33 4.04
N PRO A 30 0.85 8.38 3.56
CA PRO A 30 2.29 8.58 3.76
C PRO A 30 2.75 8.57 5.22
N ALA A 31 1.88 8.98 6.16
CA ALA A 31 2.19 8.87 7.59
C ALA A 31 2.39 7.43 8.04
N SER A 32 1.57 6.49 7.55
CA SER A 32 1.77 5.06 7.87
C SER A 32 3.12 4.58 7.38
N SER A 33 3.53 5.02 6.19
CA SER A 33 4.81 4.67 5.58
C SER A 33 5.98 5.22 6.39
N VAL A 34 5.95 6.52 6.71
CA VAL A 34 7.04 7.19 7.44
C VAL A 34 7.09 6.73 8.90
N PHE A 35 5.93 6.58 9.55
CA PHE A 35 5.88 6.31 10.99
C PHE A 35 5.85 4.83 11.36
N VAL A 36 5.38 3.94 10.48
CA VAL A 36 5.35 2.50 10.74
C VAL A 36 6.39 1.75 9.92
N ILE A 37 6.47 2.00 8.62
CA ILE A 37 7.32 1.18 7.73
C ILE A 37 8.78 1.63 7.74
N ALA A 38 9.06 2.96 7.70
CA ALA A 38 10.44 3.45 7.69
C ALA A 38 11.23 3.07 8.94
N PRO A 39 10.68 3.05 10.19
CA PRO A 39 11.40 2.52 11.35
C PRO A 39 11.87 1.08 11.18
N PHE A 40 11.09 0.20 10.51
CA PHE A 40 11.53 -1.17 10.19
C PHE A 40 12.71 -1.20 9.23
N ALA A 41 12.67 -0.38 8.17
CA ALA A 41 13.78 -0.26 7.26
C ALA A 41 15.05 0.25 7.98
N ILE A 42 14.89 1.18 8.94
CA ILE A 42 16.00 1.66 9.81
C ILE A 42 16.50 0.55 10.72
N GLN A 43 15.63 -0.25 11.32
CA GLN A 43 16.05 -1.40 12.14
C GLN A 43 16.84 -2.43 11.34
N GLN A 44 16.46 -2.66 10.08
CA GLN A 44 17.10 -3.63 9.19
C GLN A 44 18.42 -3.12 8.60
N ALA A 45 18.46 -1.89 8.11
CA ALA A 45 19.57 -1.33 7.32
C ALA A 45 20.27 -0.14 7.99
N GLY A 46 19.91 0.22 9.23
CA GLY A 46 20.42 1.40 9.89
C GLY A 46 20.10 2.69 9.11
N SER A 47 21.05 3.62 9.03
CA SER A 47 20.90 4.83 8.20
C SER A 47 20.87 4.52 6.71
N GLY A 48 21.28 3.31 6.30
CA GLY A 48 21.17 2.81 4.92
C GLY A 48 19.72 2.71 4.42
N ALA A 49 18.73 2.74 5.32
CA ALA A 49 17.31 2.84 4.96
C ALA A 49 17.03 4.00 3.99
N PHE A 50 17.73 5.13 4.11
CA PHE A 50 17.58 6.22 3.15
C PHE A 50 17.94 5.79 1.73
N LEU A 51 19.07 5.11 1.55
CA LEU A 51 19.45 4.58 0.23
C LEU A 51 18.49 3.51 -0.27
N SER A 52 17.95 2.67 0.63
CA SER A 52 16.91 1.69 0.28
C SER A 52 15.66 2.38 -0.27
N PHE A 53 15.21 3.50 0.34
CA PHE A 53 14.08 4.28 -0.17
C PHE A 53 14.39 4.95 -1.51
N ILE A 54 15.59 5.48 -1.72
CA ILE A 54 15.99 6.03 -3.04
C ILE A 54 15.99 4.94 -4.12
N MET A 55 16.54 3.77 -3.83
CA MET A 55 16.55 2.64 -4.76
C MET A 55 15.15 2.11 -5.04
N ALA A 56 14.32 2.03 -4.00
CA ALA A 56 12.91 1.70 -4.13
C ALA A 56 12.14 2.72 -4.97
N ALA A 57 12.42 4.03 -4.83
CA ALA A 57 11.81 5.08 -5.64
C ALA A 57 12.15 4.93 -7.14
N VAL A 58 13.41 4.59 -7.46
CA VAL A 58 13.82 4.29 -8.84
C VAL A 58 13.07 3.06 -9.37
N LEU A 59 12.99 2.00 -8.59
CA LEU A 59 12.27 0.79 -8.98
C LEU A 59 10.75 1.04 -9.08
N ALA A 60 10.18 1.81 -8.15
CA ALA A 60 8.77 2.23 -8.18
C ALA A 60 8.45 3.06 -9.43
N LEU A 61 9.39 3.88 -9.92
CA LEU A 61 9.22 4.61 -11.18
C LEU A 61 9.10 3.64 -12.38
N MET A 62 9.87 2.55 -12.38
CA MET A 62 9.75 1.51 -13.43
C MET A 62 8.37 0.87 -13.40
N PHE A 63 7.86 0.52 -12.21
CA PHE A 63 6.49 0.02 -12.04
C PHE A 63 5.44 1.06 -12.41
N ALA A 64 5.63 2.33 -12.03
CA ALA A 64 4.68 3.40 -12.36
C ALA A 64 4.51 3.58 -13.87
N TRP A 65 5.59 3.44 -14.66
CA TRP A 65 5.49 3.42 -16.12
C TRP A 65 4.73 2.20 -16.64
N CYS A 66 4.91 1.02 -16.03
CA CYS A 66 4.10 -0.17 -16.36
C CYS A 66 2.61 0.05 -16.06
N TYR A 67 2.28 0.57 -14.87
CA TYR A 67 0.90 0.92 -14.51
C TYR A 67 0.29 2.00 -15.41
N ALA A 68 1.07 3.03 -15.74
CA ALA A 68 0.65 4.12 -16.62
C ALA A 68 0.28 3.63 -18.03
N GLU A 69 1.06 2.70 -18.57
CA GLU A 69 0.80 2.09 -19.88
C GLU A 69 -0.42 1.17 -19.85
N LEU A 70 -0.46 0.23 -18.90
CA LEU A 70 -1.55 -0.73 -18.76
C LEU A 70 -2.87 -0.02 -18.39
N GLY A 71 -2.85 0.95 -17.47
CA GLY A 71 -4.02 1.72 -17.07
C GLY A 71 -4.58 2.57 -18.20
N ARG A 72 -3.70 3.06 -19.10
CA ARG A 72 -4.15 3.79 -20.29
C ARG A 72 -4.68 2.87 -21.39
N ALA A 73 -4.13 1.66 -21.51
CA ALA A 73 -4.63 0.65 -22.46
C ALA A 73 -5.95 0.02 -21.97
N HIS A 74 -6.11 -0.12 -20.65
CA HIS A 74 -7.23 -0.81 -20.01
C HIS A 74 -7.78 0.05 -18.86
N SER A 75 -8.57 1.07 -19.19
CA SER A 75 -9.22 1.96 -18.22
C SER A 75 -10.42 1.25 -17.57
N SER A 76 -10.18 0.17 -16.82
CA SER A 76 -11.22 -0.55 -16.07
C SER A 76 -10.92 -0.52 -14.57
N ALA A 77 -11.96 -0.42 -13.75
CA ALA A 77 -11.87 -0.40 -12.29
C ALA A 77 -11.32 -1.71 -11.68
N GLY A 78 -11.04 -2.74 -12.49
CA GLY A 78 -10.51 -4.03 -12.04
C GLY A 78 -9.00 -4.03 -11.75
N GLY A 79 -8.23 -3.07 -12.26
CA GLY A 79 -6.78 -2.97 -12.00
C GLY A 79 -5.99 -4.22 -12.41
N GLU A 80 -5.11 -4.68 -11.52
CA GLU A 80 -4.07 -5.67 -11.78
C GLU A 80 -4.61 -7.02 -12.28
N TYR A 81 -5.72 -7.52 -11.71
CA TYR A 81 -6.25 -8.83 -12.11
C TYR A 81 -6.81 -8.82 -13.54
N VAL A 82 -7.31 -7.67 -14.01
CA VAL A 82 -7.78 -7.52 -15.39
C VAL A 82 -6.60 -7.53 -16.36
N TYR A 83 -5.48 -6.89 -16.01
CA TYR A 83 -4.25 -6.95 -16.80
C TYR A 83 -3.75 -8.38 -16.93
N ALA A 84 -3.62 -9.09 -15.79
CA ALA A 84 -3.18 -10.47 -15.77
C ALA A 84 -4.10 -11.39 -16.60
N LYS A 85 -5.41 -11.19 -16.48
CA LYS A 85 -6.40 -11.96 -17.26
C LYS A 85 -6.26 -11.74 -18.76
N ARG A 86 -6.12 -10.50 -19.20
CA ARG A 86 -6.02 -10.17 -20.63
C ARG A 86 -4.73 -10.67 -21.27
N VAL A 87 -3.62 -10.59 -20.54
CA VAL A 87 -2.30 -10.97 -21.07
C VAL A 87 -2.05 -12.48 -20.93
N PHE A 88 -2.32 -13.06 -19.76
CA PHE A 88 -1.98 -14.45 -19.42
C PHE A 88 -3.19 -15.38 -19.31
N GLY A 89 -4.41 -14.86 -19.39
CA GLY A 89 -5.63 -15.66 -19.35
C GLY A 89 -6.29 -15.71 -17.96
N GLY A 90 -7.45 -16.38 -17.91
CA GLY A 90 -8.35 -16.33 -16.75
C GLY A 90 -7.75 -16.84 -15.45
N LEU A 91 -6.95 -17.91 -15.47
CA LEU A 91 -6.29 -18.44 -14.27
C LEU A 91 -5.34 -17.41 -13.65
N ALA A 92 -4.52 -16.74 -14.48
CA ALA A 92 -3.63 -15.68 -14.00
C ALA A 92 -4.42 -14.51 -13.40
N GLY A 93 -5.56 -14.15 -14.00
CA GLY A 93 -6.47 -13.15 -13.42
C GLY A 93 -6.97 -13.54 -12.03
N TYR A 94 -7.42 -14.79 -11.84
CA TYR A 94 -7.84 -15.28 -10.51
C TYR A 94 -6.70 -15.30 -9.49
N ALA A 95 -5.53 -15.80 -9.87
CA ALA A 95 -4.36 -15.82 -9.00
C ALA A 95 -3.97 -14.40 -8.56
N THR A 96 -3.94 -13.45 -9.50
CA THR A 96 -3.66 -12.05 -9.18
C THR A 96 -4.73 -11.45 -8.27
N PHE A 97 -6.02 -11.69 -8.55
CA PHE A 97 -7.11 -11.21 -7.70
C PHE A 97 -6.99 -11.70 -6.25
N LEU A 98 -6.74 -13.00 -6.04
CA LEU A 98 -6.59 -13.54 -4.69
C LEU A 98 -5.31 -13.05 -4.01
N THR A 99 -4.23 -12.80 -4.76
CA THR A 99 -3.00 -12.20 -4.21
C THR A 99 -3.25 -10.76 -3.74
N VAL A 100 -3.98 -9.96 -4.54
CA VAL A 100 -4.40 -8.60 -4.15
C VAL A 100 -5.29 -8.64 -2.91
N LEU A 101 -6.26 -9.55 -2.87
CA LEU A 101 -7.15 -9.69 -1.73
C LEU A 101 -6.40 -10.13 -0.46
N ALA A 102 -5.42 -11.03 -0.61
CA ALA A 102 -4.54 -11.43 0.49
C ALA A 102 -3.69 -10.26 0.98
N SER A 103 -3.10 -9.46 0.09
CA SER A 103 -2.34 -8.27 0.52
C SER A 103 -3.22 -7.30 1.32
N MET A 104 -4.45 -7.06 0.88
CA MET A 104 -5.42 -6.23 1.59
C MET A 104 -5.86 -6.82 2.95
N LEU A 105 -5.77 -8.14 3.13
CA LEU A 105 -6.02 -8.81 4.40
C LEU A 105 -4.90 -8.55 5.43
N PHE A 106 -3.64 -8.53 4.98
CA PHE A 106 -2.47 -8.41 5.86
C PHE A 106 -2.12 -6.96 6.21
N ILE A 107 -2.42 -5.97 5.35
CA ILE A 107 -2.06 -4.57 5.60
C ILE A 107 -2.69 -3.99 6.89
N PRO A 108 -4.00 -4.14 7.19
CA PRO A 108 -4.60 -3.60 8.41
C PRO A 108 -3.92 -4.07 9.71
N PRO A 109 -3.62 -5.38 9.93
CA PRO A 109 -2.87 -5.83 11.11
C PRO A 109 -1.47 -5.23 11.21
N VAL A 110 -0.73 -5.11 10.10
CA VAL A 110 0.60 -4.48 10.08
C VAL A 110 0.52 -3.04 10.58
N LEU A 111 -0.38 -2.25 10.02
CA LEU A 111 -0.54 -0.85 10.41
C LEU A 111 -1.06 -0.72 11.84
N ALA A 112 -1.99 -1.59 12.26
CA ALA A 112 -2.55 -1.55 13.61
C ALA A 112 -1.51 -1.84 14.69
N ALA A 113 -0.57 -2.77 14.45
CA ALA A 113 0.51 -3.04 15.37
C ALA A 113 1.46 -1.84 15.50
N GLY A 114 1.77 -1.14 14.41
CA GLY A 114 2.50 0.12 14.46
C GLY A 114 1.73 1.22 15.19
N ALA A 115 0.43 1.40 14.89
CA ALA A 115 -0.43 2.38 15.55
C ALA A 115 -0.53 2.16 17.06
N ALA A 116 -0.52 0.90 17.53
CA ALA A 116 -0.56 0.56 18.94
C ALA A 116 0.64 1.13 19.72
N THR A 117 1.84 1.15 19.12
CA THR A 117 3.02 1.78 19.71
C THR A 117 2.81 3.28 19.92
N TYR A 118 2.27 3.98 18.92
CA TYR A 118 2.01 5.42 19.04
C TYR A 118 0.87 5.74 19.99
N LEU A 119 -0.14 4.88 20.11
CA LEU A 119 -1.17 5.04 21.14
C LEU A 119 -0.57 4.94 22.55
N ASN A 120 0.27 3.94 22.78
CA ASN A 120 0.98 3.78 24.06
C ASN A 120 1.85 4.98 24.37
N ASN A 121 2.62 5.48 23.39
CA ASN A 121 3.45 6.68 23.55
C ASN A 121 2.62 7.93 23.85
N ALA A 122 1.48 8.11 23.19
CA ALA A 122 0.58 9.25 23.38
C ALA A 122 -0.03 9.27 24.78
N LEU A 123 -0.48 8.11 25.27
CA LEU A 123 -1.12 7.96 26.59
C LEU A 123 -0.09 7.80 27.72
N GLY A 124 1.16 7.50 27.41
CA GLY A 124 2.18 7.15 28.40
C GLY A 124 1.89 5.82 29.09
N THR A 125 1.32 4.86 28.37
CA THR A 125 0.92 3.52 28.83
C THR A 125 1.75 2.43 28.21
N THR A 126 1.64 1.21 28.73
CA THR A 126 2.32 0.01 28.22
C THR A 126 1.30 -1.10 27.98
N PHE A 127 0.18 -0.77 27.33
CA PHE A 127 -0.81 -1.78 26.96
C PHE A 127 -0.22 -2.81 26.01
N ASP A 128 -0.73 -4.02 26.08
CA ASP A 128 -0.34 -5.08 25.15
C ASP A 128 -0.61 -4.69 23.70
N THR A 129 0.43 -4.67 22.89
CA THR A 129 0.39 -4.19 21.51
C THR A 129 -0.57 -5.01 20.64
N GLN A 130 -0.65 -6.34 20.88
CA GLN A 130 -1.53 -7.21 20.10
C GLN A 130 -3.00 -6.96 20.42
N ALA A 131 -3.31 -6.81 21.72
CA ALA A 131 -4.67 -6.47 22.16
C ALA A 131 -5.12 -5.11 21.63
N VAL A 132 -4.25 -4.10 21.66
CA VAL A 132 -4.54 -2.78 21.08
C VAL A 132 -4.71 -2.88 19.57
N ALA A 133 -3.85 -3.60 18.86
CA ALA A 133 -3.96 -3.80 17.42
C ALA A 133 -5.28 -4.49 17.03
N LEU A 134 -5.71 -5.48 17.80
CA LEU A 134 -7.02 -6.13 17.63
C LEU A 134 -8.17 -5.11 17.71
N VAL A 135 -8.17 -4.27 18.77
CA VAL A 135 -9.20 -3.24 18.95
C VAL A 135 -9.19 -2.24 17.79
N ILE A 136 -8.00 -1.83 17.33
CA ILE A 136 -7.83 -0.95 16.16
C ILE A 136 -8.44 -1.60 14.90
N VAL A 137 -8.09 -2.84 14.60
CA VAL A 137 -8.60 -3.56 13.43
C VAL A 137 -10.12 -3.68 13.49
N VAL A 138 -10.69 -4.18 14.60
CA VAL A 138 -12.14 -4.37 14.76
C VAL A 138 -12.89 -3.04 14.64
N SER A 139 -12.42 -1.98 15.30
CA SER A 139 -13.04 -0.65 15.22
C SER A 139 -12.94 -0.05 13.82
N SER A 140 -11.84 -0.28 13.10
CA SER A 140 -11.68 0.17 11.71
C SER A 140 -12.67 -0.51 10.75
N TYR A 141 -12.92 -1.81 10.92
CA TYR A 141 -13.96 -2.51 10.15
C TYR A 141 -15.37 -2.03 10.52
N ALA A 142 -15.63 -1.77 11.80
CA ALA A 142 -16.92 -1.21 12.26
C ALA A 142 -17.17 0.19 11.67
N LEU A 143 -16.13 1.03 11.58
CA LEU A 143 -16.23 2.34 10.93
C LEU A 143 -16.33 2.24 9.42
N GLY A 144 -15.61 1.29 8.80
CA GLY A 144 -15.58 1.10 7.35
C GLY A 144 -16.93 0.75 6.73
N ILE A 145 -17.87 0.21 7.50
CA ILE A 145 -19.25 -0.06 7.04
C ILE A 145 -20.17 1.16 7.09
N LEU A 146 -19.75 2.27 7.75
CA LEU A 146 -20.56 3.48 7.88
C LEU A 146 -20.61 4.26 6.55
N ASN A 147 -21.53 5.23 6.50
CA ASN A 147 -21.74 6.06 5.32
C ASN A 147 -20.45 6.83 4.93
N ILE A 148 -20.14 6.83 3.65
CA ILE A 148 -18.94 7.44 3.06
C ILE A 148 -18.85 8.95 3.34
N ARG A 149 -19.97 9.67 3.54
CA ARG A 149 -19.96 11.10 3.86
C ARG A 149 -19.41 11.38 5.25
N LEU A 150 -19.78 10.57 6.24
CA LEU A 150 -19.23 10.67 7.60
C LEU A 150 -17.74 10.37 7.58
N ASN A 151 -17.35 9.34 6.84
CA ASN A 151 -15.93 8.97 6.65
C ASN A 151 -15.12 10.09 6.00
N ALA A 152 -15.65 10.85 5.05
CA ALA A 152 -14.94 11.95 4.38
C ALA A 152 -14.55 13.09 5.33
N TRP A 153 -15.42 13.49 6.28
CA TRP A 153 -15.10 14.50 7.29
C TRP A 153 -14.03 14.03 8.27
N ILE A 154 -14.16 12.79 8.75
CA ILE A 154 -13.18 12.16 9.65
C ILE A 154 -11.83 12.05 8.93
N THR A 155 -11.82 11.58 7.70
CA THR A 155 -10.60 11.47 6.86
C THR A 155 -9.93 12.83 6.66
N GLY A 156 -10.70 13.91 6.43
CA GLY A 156 -10.15 15.25 6.28
C GLY A 156 -9.43 15.76 7.54
N LEU A 157 -10.02 15.54 8.72
CA LEU A 157 -9.38 15.88 10.00
C LEU A 157 -8.10 15.08 10.23
N PHE A 158 -8.13 13.78 9.95
CA PHE A 158 -6.98 12.91 10.14
C PHE A 158 -5.86 13.21 9.15
N LEU A 159 -6.19 13.56 7.90
CA LEU A 159 -5.21 14.03 6.93
C LEU A 159 -4.49 15.30 7.40
N PHE A 160 -5.22 16.21 8.05
CA PHE A 160 -4.58 17.37 8.67
C PHE A 160 -3.58 16.97 9.76
N CYS A 161 -3.96 16.05 10.66
CA CYS A 161 -3.07 15.51 11.68
C CYS A 161 -1.84 14.83 11.07
N GLU A 162 -2.03 14.10 9.98
CA GLU A 162 -0.98 13.44 9.21
C GLU A 162 0.07 14.44 8.70
N VAL A 163 -0.39 15.44 7.97
CA VAL A 163 0.48 16.47 7.40
C VAL A 163 1.18 17.26 8.51
N ALA A 164 0.47 17.60 9.59
CA ALA A 164 1.04 18.29 10.74
C ALA A 164 2.16 17.47 11.41
N ALA A 165 1.95 16.17 11.63
CA ALA A 165 2.96 15.28 12.21
C ALA A 165 4.21 15.16 11.32
N LEU A 166 4.03 15.00 10.00
CA LEU A 166 5.14 14.97 9.04
C LEU A 166 5.91 16.29 9.04
N LEU A 167 5.23 17.43 9.06
CA LEU A 167 5.85 18.75 9.11
C LEU A 167 6.65 18.96 10.41
N VAL A 168 6.18 18.45 11.55
CA VAL A 168 6.93 18.49 12.81
C VAL A 168 8.23 17.71 12.66
N ILE A 169 8.24 16.51 12.11
CA ILE A 169 9.46 15.74 11.89
C ILE A 169 10.44 16.48 10.97
N VAL A 170 9.92 17.01 9.84
CA VAL A 170 10.74 17.75 8.87
C VAL A 170 11.36 19.01 9.49
N THR A 171 10.56 19.80 10.21
CA THR A 171 11.04 21.05 10.83
C THR A 171 12.01 20.80 11.99
N LEU A 172 11.73 19.81 12.84
CA LEU A 172 12.66 19.44 13.91
C LEU A 172 13.96 18.84 13.36
N GLY A 173 13.87 17.95 12.38
CA GLY A 173 15.02 17.27 11.81
C GLY A 173 15.97 18.22 11.07
N PHE A 174 15.46 19.01 10.14
CA PHE A 174 16.30 19.96 9.40
C PHE A 174 16.65 21.23 10.21
N GLY A 175 15.74 21.68 11.09
CA GLY A 175 15.97 22.83 11.97
C GLY A 175 17.07 22.59 13.01
N ASN A 176 17.29 21.33 13.40
CA ASN A 176 18.31 20.89 14.35
C ASN A 176 19.30 19.90 13.72
N ALA A 177 19.69 20.15 12.48
CA ALA A 177 20.58 19.27 11.73
C ALA A 177 21.90 19.00 12.52
N SER A 178 22.04 17.76 13.01
CA SER A 178 23.16 17.31 13.82
C SER A 178 24.11 16.39 13.04
N GLN A 179 23.61 15.77 11.96
CA GLN A 179 24.40 14.94 11.07
C GLN A 179 24.64 15.65 9.73
N PRO A 180 25.80 15.50 9.11
CA PRO A 180 26.06 16.09 7.80
C PRO A 180 25.19 15.39 6.73
N VAL A 181 24.75 16.12 5.72
CA VAL A 181 23.95 15.56 4.60
C VAL A 181 24.66 14.37 3.93
N ALA A 182 25.99 14.40 3.87
CA ALA A 182 26.79 13.32 3.32
C ALA A 182 26.61 11.98 4.07
N SER A 183 26.19 12.00 5.34
CA SER A 183 25.89 10.77 6.11
C SER A 183 24.75 9.95 5.55
N LEU A 184 23.82 10.56 4.80
CA LEU A 184 22.75 9.85 4.11
C LEU A 184 23.27 8.88 3.03
N LEU A 185 24.45 9.15 2.49
CA LEU A 185 25.11 8.32 1.48
C LEU A 185 26.13 7.33 2.08
N GLN A 186 26.32 7.38 3.41
CA GLN A 186 27.23 6.51 4.15
C GLN A 186 26.40 5.61 5.08
N PRO A 187 25.94 4.44 4.61
CA PRO A 187 25.07 3.56 5.39
C PRO A 187 25.81 3.05 6.63
N GLN A 188 25.23 3.29 7.80
CA GLN A 188 25.74 2.84 9.09
C GLN A 188 24.66 2.08 9.86
N MET A 189 25.06 1.06 10.57
CA MET A 189 24.19 0.28 11.45
C MET A 189 24.83 0.12 12.83
N LEU A 190 24.03 -0.30 13.78
CA LEU A 190 24.51 -0.57 15.13
C LEU A 190 24.85 -2.07 15.24
N GLU A 191 26.12 -2.38 15.52
CA GLU A 191 26.58 -3.74 15.81
C GLU A 191 27.36 -3.75 17.10
N GLN A 192 26.98 -4.60 18.06
CA GLN A 192 27.58 -4.70 19.38
C GLN A 192 27.78 -3.35 20.10
N GLY A 193 26.81 -2.42 19.89
CA GLY A 193 26.84 -1.09 20.50
C GLY A 193 27.76 -0.08 19.81
N SER A 194 28.37 -0.41 18.67
CA SER A 194 29.22 0.49 17.87
C SER A 194 28.60 0.73 16.50
N LEU A 195 28.83 1.93 15.94
CA LEU A 195 28.43 2.22 14.56
C LEU A 195 29.44 1.57 13.62
N VAL A 196 28.94 0.73 12.72
CA VAL A 196 29.71 0.10 11.64
C VAL A 196 29.08 0.43 10.29
N VAL A 197 29.83 0.25 9.21
CA VAL A 197 29.28 0.39 7.86
C VAL A 197 28.25 -0.71 7.64
N ALA A 198 27.03 -0.33 7.28
CA ALA A 198 25.98 -1.30 7.01
C ALA A 198 26.31 -2.11 5.72
N PRO A 199 26.25 -3.44 5.75
CA PRO A 199 26.43 -4.27 4.56
C PRO A 199 25.39 -3.92 3.49
N TRP A 200 25.83 -3.84 2.25
CA TRP A 200 24.93 -3.58 1.12
C TRP A 200 23.80 -4.61 0.99
N ALA A 201 24.03 -5.85 1.44
CA ALA A 201 22.99 -6.86 1.46
C ALA A 201 21.77 -6.45 2.31
N LEU A 202 21.99 -5.77 3.46
CA LEU A 202 20.90 -5.27 4.31
C LEU A 202 20.21 -4.06 3.69
N VAL A 203 20.98 -3.14 3.08
CA VAL A 203 20.43 -1.99 2.35
C VAL A 203 19.54 -2.46 1.20
N LEU A 204 20.02 -3.43 0.42
CA LEU A 204 19.25 -4.01 -0.68
C LEU A 204 18.04 -4.82 -0.18
N GLY A 205 18.17 -5.54 0.93
CA GLY A 205 17.07 -6.26 1.57
C GLY A 205 15.92 -5.33 2.00
N ALA A 206 16.26 -4.15 2.52
CA ALA A 206 15.26 -3.16 2.95
C ALA A 206 14.54 -2.46 1.78
N VAL A 207 14.97 -2.61 0.52
CA VAL A 207 14.28 -2.05 -0.66
C VAL A 207 12.85 -2.58 -0.79
N GLY A 208 12.60 -3.84 -0.42
CA GLY A 208 11.25 -4.40 -0.42
C GLY A 208 10.30 -3.67 0.53
N MET A 209 10.78 -3.33 1.74
CA MET A 209 10.00 -2.54 2.71
C MET A 209 9.76 -1.11 2.22
N ALA A 210 10.76 -0.48 1.62
CA ALA A 210 10.61 0.85 1.03
C ALA A 210 9.63 0.86 -0.16
N LEU A 211 9.58 -0.22 -0.97
CA LEU A 211 8.54 -0.39 -2.00
C LEU A 211 7.15 -0.55 -1.40
N PHE A 212 7.03 -1.22 -0.25
CA PHE A 212 5.77 -1.31 0.48
C PHE A 212 5.33 0.06 0.99
N ALA A 213 6.25 0.88 1.49
CA ALA A 213 5.97 2.24 1.90
C ALA A 213 5.31 3.04 0.76
N PHE A 214 5.87 3.02 -0.43
CA PHE A 214 5.33 3.72 -1.61
C PHE A 214 4.06 3.08 -2.19
N ASN A 215 3.61 1.92 -1.71
CA ASN A 215 2.50 1.19 -2.32
C ASN A 215 1.20 2.01 -2.34
N GLY A 216 0.46 1.94 -3.46
CA GLY A 216 -0.85 2.59 -3.62
C GLY A 216 -0.91 3.62 -4.76
N TYR A 217 0.24 4.15 -5.25
CA TYR A 217 0.24 5.08 -6.40
C TYR A 217 -0.39 4.48 -7.66
N GLY A 218 -0.31 3.15 -7.83
CA GLY A 218 -1.00 2.42 -8.88
C GLY A 218 -2.53 2.49 -8.79
N GLY A 219 -3.09 2.78 -7.60
CA GLY A 219 -4.53 2.93 -7.39
C GLY A 219 -5.18 4.04 -8.24
N ALA A 220 -4.39 4.98 -8.77
CA ALA A 220 -4.88 5.97 -9.73
C ALA A 220 -5.56 5.33 -10.96
N VAL A 221 -5.15 4.12 -11.37
CA VAL A 221 -5.76 3.42 -12.51
C VAL A 221 -7.19 2.97 -12.21
N LEU A 222 -7.54 2.69 -10.95
CA LEU A 222 -8.87 2.30 -10.53
C LEU A 222 -9.89 3.44 -10.66
N LEU A 223 -9.40 4.70 -10.69
CA LEU A 223 -10.21 5.91 -10.83
C LEU A 223 -10.33 6.37 -12.29
N ALA A 224 -9.76 5.64 -13.24
CA ALA A 224 -9.74 6.03 -14.65
C ALA A 224 -11.14 6.22 -15.25
N GLU A 225 -12.12 5.41 -14.83
CA GLU A 225 -13.51 5.51 -15.28
C GLU A 225 -14.23 6.77 -14.76
N ASP A 226 -13.80 7.30 -13.60
CA ASP A 226 -14.36 8.51 -12.97
C ASP A 226 -13.75 9.81 -13.51
N MET A 227 -12.69 9.72 -14.35
CA MET A 227 -12.02 10.87 -14.93
C MET A 227 -12.84 11.53 -16.03
N LYS A 228 -12.83 12.88 -16.08
CA LYS A 228 -13.54 13.70 -17.09
C LYS A 228 -13.18 13.33 -18.53
N ASP A 229 -11.96 12.89 -18.77
CA ASP A 229 -11.42 12.51 -20.07
C ASP A 229 -11.44 11.01 -20.34
N ARG A 230 -12.21 10.25 -19.55
CA ARG A 230 -12.31 8.77 -19.63
C ARG A 230 -10.95 8.08 -19.51
N GLY A 231 -10.12 8.55 -18.59
CA GLY A 231 -8.82 7.97 -18.31
C GLY A 231 -7.72 8.31 -19.32
N ARG A 232 -7.97 9.27 -20.24
CA ARG A 232 -6.92 9.68 -21.21
C ARG A 232 -5.64 10.18 -20.55
N THR A 233 -5.75 10.80 -19.38
CA THR A 233 -4.63 11.35 -18.62
C THR A 233 -4.26 10.54 -17.38
N VAL A 234 -4.80 9.32 -17.22
CA VAL A 234 -4.50 8.46 -16.04
C VAL A 234 -3.01 8.20 -15.85
N HIS A 235 -2.24 8.08 -16.94
CA HIS A 235 -0.78 7.94 -16.87
C HIS A 235 -0.10 9.11 -16.13
N ARG A 236 -0.60 10.36 -16.30
CA ARG A 236 -0.10 11.52 -15.57
C ARG A 236 -0.46 11.42 -14.08
N ALA A 237 -1.67 10.97 -13.77
CA ALA A 237 -2.08 10.77 -12.37
C ALA A 237 -1.20 9.76 -11.65
N VAL A 238 -0.90 8.60 -12.26
CA VAL A 238 -0.01 7.58 -11.69
C VAL A 238 1.38 8.15 -11.41
N LEU A 239 1.98 8.83 -12.40
CA LEU A 239 3.35 9.36 -12.28
C LEU A 239 3.43 10.49 -11.24
N TRP A 240 2.49 11.44 -11.26
CA TRP A 240 2.46 12.51 -10.27
C TRP A 240 2.17 11.99 -8.86
N SER A 241 1.29 10.98 -8.71
CA SER A 241 1.06 10.34 -7.41
C SER A 241 2.35 9.75 -6.85
N LEU A 242 3.13 9.04 -7.68
CA LEU A 242 4.42 8.50 -7.25
C LEU A 242 5.39 9.61 -6.82
N VAL A 243 5.54 10.68 -7.63
CA VAL A 243 6.46 11.79 -7.29
C VAL A 243 6.11 12.42 -5.96
N VAL A 244 4.82 12.66 -5.73
CA VAL A 244 4.33 13.26 -4.47
C VAL A 244 4.55 12.29 -3.30
N VAL A 245 4.23 11.01 -3.45
CA VAL A 245 4.43 9.98 -2.42
C VAL A 245 5.91 9.88 -2.04
N VAL A 246 6.79 9.73 -3.02
CA VAL A 246 8.24 9.65 -2.78
C VAL A 246 8.74 10.89 -2.05
N ALA A 247 8.31 12.09 -2.45
CA ALA A 247 8.74 13.33 -1.78
C ALA A 247 8.24 13.38 -0.32
N ILE A 248 6.97 13.06 -0.07
CA ILE A 248 6.37 13.10 1.27
C ILE A 248 6.97 12.04 2.21
N GLU A 249 7.52 10.95 1.70
CA GLU A 249 8.11 9.90 2.53
C GLU A 249 9.63 10.01 2.66
N VAL A 250 10.35 10.34 1.59
CA VAL A 250 11.81 10.43 1.61
C VAL A 250 12.31 11.69 2.36
N ILE A 251 11.59 12.82 2.22
CA ILE A 251 11.97 14.06 2.90
C ILE A 251 11.93 13.94 4.43
N PRO A 252 10.85 13.43 5.06
CA PRO A 252 10.84 13.19 6.51
C PRO A 252 11.87 12.15 6.96
N LEU A 253 12.12 11.09 6.17
CA LEU A 253 13.14 10.11 6.49
C LEU A 253 14.55 10.75 6.50
N ALA A 254 14.85 11.60 5.51
CA ALA A 254 16.10 12.36 5.49
C ALA A 254 16.21 13.29 6.70
N ALA A 255 15.13 14.02 7.01
CA ALA A 255 15.07 14.92 8.16
C ALA A 255 15.29 14.17 9.48
N LEU A 256 14.67 12.99 9.64
CA LEU A 256 14.84 12.13 10.81
C LEU A 256 16.30 11.72 11.02
N LEU A 257 16.98 11.28 9.95
CA LEU A 257 18.39 10.85 10.03
C LEU A 257 19.36 12.00 10.24
N ILE A 258 19.16 13.14 9.56
CA ILE A 258 20.00 14.33 9.68
C ILE A 258 19.82 15.01 11.05
N GLY A 259 18.58 15.03 11.56
CA GLY A 259 18.23 15.64 12.84
C GLY A 259 18.65 14.84 14.07
N ALA A 260 19.12 13.61 13.92
CA ALA A 260 19.50 12.78 15.05
C ALA A 260 20.76 13.33 15.76
N PRO A 261 20.68 13.81 17.04
CA PRO A 261 21.86 14.28 17.77
C PRO A 261 22.94 13.20 17.89
N SER A 262 22.52 11.96 18.05
CA SER A 262 23.39 10.79 18.03
C SER A 262 22.74 9.67 17.22
N LEU A 263 23.31 9.37 16.06
CA LEU A 263 22.84 8.26 15.23
C LEU A 263 22.88 6.93 15.99
N ARG A 264 23.96 6.71 16.79
CA ARG A 264 24.09 5.53 17.64
C ARG A 264 22.92 5.40 18.63
N ALA A 265 22.56 6.47 19.33
CA ALA A 265 21.49 6.45 20.31
C ALA A 265 20.11 6.26 19.63
N MET A 266 19.91 6.88 18.47
CA MET A 266 18.70 6.71 17.68
C MET A 266 18.51 5.26 17.23
N LEU A 267 19.57 4.64 16.67
CA LEU A 267 19.52 3.24 16.23
C LEU A 267 19.36 2.26 17.41
N ALA A 268 19.84 2.61 18.59
CA ALA A 268 19.67 1.81 19.81
C ALA A 268 18.27 1.95 20.45
N SER A 269 17.54 3.03 20.16
CA SER A 269 16.26 3.34 20.83
C SER A 269 15.12 2.40 20.43
N GLY A 270 15.20 1.75 19.26
CA GLY A 270 14.08 0.98 18.68
C GLY A 270 12.90 1.82 18.20
N ASP A 271 12.85 3.12 18.57
CA ASP A 271 11.87 4.11 18.13
C ASP A 271 12.58 5.38 17.64
N PRO A 272 13.05 5.42 16.39
CA PRO A 272 13.79 6.56 15.85
C PRO A 272 13.01 7.87 15.90
N ILE A 273 11.69 7.80 15.74
CA ILE A 273 10.81 8.97 15.71
C ILE A 273 10.63 9.53 17.10
N GLY A 274 10.30 8.68 18.07
CA GLY A 274 10.22 9.06 19.48
C GLY A 274 11.54 9.63 19.99
N TYR A 275 12.67 9.08 19.55
CA TYR A 275 13.99 9.61 19.85
C TYR A 275 14.17 11.05 19.35
N LEU A 276 13.84 11.35 18.07
CA LEU A 276 13.96 12.71 17.53
C LEU A 276 13.06 13.69 18.29
N LEU A 277 11.81 13.29 18.55
CA LEU A 277 10.82 14.13 19.23
C LEU A 277 11.22 14.46 20.66
N THR A 278 11.81 13.51 21.38
CA THR A 278 12.27 13.72 22.77
C THR A 278 13.59 14.47 22.84
N ALA A 279 14.47 14.28 21.85
CA ALA A 279 15.77 14.92 21.82
C ALA A 279 15.69 16.44 21.51
N HIS A 280 14.79 16.86 20.63
CA HIS A 280 14.65 18.26 20.20
C HIS A 280 13.37 18.94 20.67
N GLY A 281 12.41 18.20 21.19
CA GLY A 281 11.17 18.71 21.74
C GLY A 281 11.11 18.50 23.24
N ASN A 282 9.87 18.41 23.71
CA ASN A 282 9.58 18.02 25.08
C ASN A 282 8.62 16.83 25.06
N GLN A 283 8.42 16.23 26.22
CA GLN A 283 7.56 15.04 26.34
C GLN A 283 6.10 15.31 25.94
N THR A 284 5.62 16.55 26.15
CA THR A 284 4.26 16.94 25.73
C THR A 284 4.16 16.95 24.21
N LEU A 285 5.12 17.53 23.50
CA LEU A 285 5.18 17.52 22.03
C LEU A 285 5.24 16.08 21.51
N ALA A 286 6.10 15.25 22.09
CA ALA A 286 6.23 13.84 21.69
C ALA A 286 4.87 13.08 21.83
N ARG A 287 4.16 13.29 22.94
CA ARG A 287 2.82 12.70 23.14
C ARG A 287 1.78 13.23 22.15
N LEU A 288 1.74 14.54 21.89
CA LEU A 288 0.82 15.15 20.93
C LEU A 288 1.07 14.65 19.51
N VAL A 289 2.33 14.59 19.09
CA VAL A 289 2.71 14.06 17.77
C VAL A 289 2.36 12.58 17.68
N SER A 290 2.65 11.78 18.70
CA SER A 290 2.26 10.36 18.76
C SER A 290 0.75 10.17 18.65
N ALA A 291 -0.05 11.02 19.28
CA ALA A 291 -1.51 11.00 19.12
C ALA A 291 -1.93 11.32 17.68
N GLY A 292 -1.31 12.33 17.06
CA GLY A 292 -1.54 12.66 15.65
C GLY A 292 -1.18 11.51 14.70
N ILE A 293 -0.04 10.86 14.93
CA ILE A 293 0.40 9.67 14.18
C ILE A 293 -0.60 8.53 14.35
N PHE A 294 -1.01 8.23 15.59
CA PHE A 294 -2.02 7.21 15.85
C PHE A 294 -3.30 7.45 15.06
N LEU A 295 -3.83 8.68 15.10
CA LEU A 295 -5.06 9.04 14.39
C LEU A 295 -4.90 8.91 12.88
N SER A 296 -3.74 9.31 12.34
CA SER A 296 -3.42 9.21 10.92
C SER A 296 -3.35 7.75 10.46
N VAL A 297 -2.64 6.90 11.20
CA VAL A 297 -2.52 5.47 10.86
C VAL A 297 -3.86 4.75 11.02
N PHE A 298 -4.64 5.10 12.06
CA PHE A 298 -5.99 4.58 12.23
C PHE A 298 -6.90 4.92 11.03
N ASN A 299 -6.85 6.16 10.56
CA ASN A 299 -7.57 6.59 9.35
C ASN A 299 -7.12 5.80 8.11
N ALA A 300 -5.82 5.56 7.97
CA ALA A 300 -5.27 4.74 6.90
C ALA A 300 -5.91 3.34 6.88
N ILE A 301 -6.01 2.70 8.05
CA ILE A 301 -6.62 1.38 8.16
C ILE A 301 -8.10 1.44 7.75
N VAL A 302 -8.84 2.45 8.19
CA VAL A 302 -10.26 2.65 7.78
C VAL A 302 -10.38 2.83 6.27
N ALA A 303 -9.49 3.62 5.64
CA ALA A 303 -9.49 3.82 4.19
C ALA A 303 -9.22 2.52 3.43
N ILE A 304 -8.27 1.70 3.90
CA ILE A 304 -7.97 0.37 3.32
C ILE A 304 -9.17 -0.57 3.48
N VAL A 305 -9.82 -0.59 4.63
CA VAL A 305 -11.03 -1.39 4.88
C VAL A 305 -12.16 -1.01 3.93
N ILE A 306 -12.35 0.29 3.64
CA ILE A 306 -13.32 0.76 2.65
C ILE A 306 -12.94 0.26 1.24
N GLN A 307 -11.65 0.28 0.88
CA GLN A 307 -11.17 -0.26 -0.39
C GLN A 307 -11.40 -1.78 -0.50
N VAL A 308 -11.16 -2.53 0.58
CA VAL A 308 -11.51 -3.97 0.66
C VAL A 308 -12.97 -4.19 0.29
N GLY A 309 -13.88 -3.43 0.90
CA GLY A 309 -15.31 -3.51 0.61
C GLY A 309 -15.62 -3.29 -0.88
N ARG A 310 -14.96 -2.33 -1.52
CA ARG A 310 -15.15 -2.03 -2.96
C ARG A 310 -14.59 -3.13 -3.86
N VAL A 311 -13.41 -3.65 -3.56
CA VAL A 311 -12.78 -4.73 -4.34
C VAL A 311 -13.61 -6.02 -4.24
N VAL A 312 -14.05 -6.39 -3.04
CA VAL A 312 -14.91 -7.57 -2.83
C VAL A 312 -16.29 -7.37 -3.47
N TYR A 313 -16.89 -6.19 -3.38
CA TYR A 313 -18.14 -5.86 -4.06
C TYR A 313 -18.01 -6.00 -5.59
N SER A 314 -16.96 -5.40 -6.18
CA SER A 314 -16.70 -5.50 -7.62
C SER A 314 -16.50 -6.95 -8.06
N SER A 315 -15.78 -7.74 -7.27
CA SER A 315 -15.57 -9.16 -7.55
C SER A 315 -16.86 -9.97 -7.53
N GLY A 316 -17.82 -9.62 -6.66
CA GLY A 316 -19.17 -10.19 -6.65
C GLY A 316 -19.96 -9.83 -7.91
N ARG A 317 -19.88 -8.56 -8.35
CA ARG A 317 -20.48 -8.10 -9.60
C ARG A 317 -19.89 -8.81 -10.82
N ASP A 318 -18.59 -9.03 -10.81
CA ASP A 318 -17.86 -9.69 -11.90
C ASP A 318 -17.99 -11.23 -11.87
N ALA A 319 -18.80 -11.75 -10.93
CA ALA A 319 -19.12 -13.17 -10.79
C ALA A 319 -17.89 -14.08 -10.57
N ILE A 320 -16.92 -13.60 -9.76
CA ILE A 320 -15.69 -14.34 -9.43
C ILE A 320 -15.97 -15.49 -8.45
N TRP A 321 -16.97 -15.35 -7.57
CA TRP A 321 -17.32 -16.29 -6.51
C TRP A 321 -18.48 -17.21 -6.89
N THR A 322 -18.91 -18.02 -5.92
CA THR A 322 -20.16 -18.79 -6.06
C THR A 322 -21.38 -17.84 -6.22
N PRO A 323 -22.47 -18.28 -6.84
CA PRO A 323 -23.67 -17.44 -7.01
C PRO A 323 -24.21 -16.86 -5.69
N THR A 324 -24.11 -17.61 -4.59
CA THR A 324 -24.54 -17.17 -3.26
C THR A 324 -23.65 -16.03 -2.73
N LEU A 325 -22.31 -16.18 -2.82
CA LEU A 325 -21.37 -15.16 -2.40
C LEU A 325 -21.43 -13.92 -3.29
N ASN A 326 -21.55 -14.09 -4.61
CA ASN A 326 -21.72 -12.96 -5.53
C ASN A 326 -22.92 -12.10 -5.13
N ARG A 327 -24.06 -12.75 -4.82
CA ARG A 327 -25.27 -12.06 -4.38
C ARG A 327 -25.06 -11.38 -3.01
N ALA A 328 -24.39 -12.05 -2.07
CA ALA A 328 -24.12 -11.48 -0.75
C ALA A 328 -23.20 -10.25 -0.83
N PHE A 329 -22.12 -10.31 -1.62
CA PHE A 329 -21.15 -9.22 -1.75
C PHE A 329 -21.69 -8.01 -2.51
N THR A 330 -22.71 -8.19 -3.34
CA THR A 330 -23.36 -7.07 -4.05
C THR A 330 -24.52 -6.43 -3.26
N LEU A 331 -24.79 -6.88 -2.03
CA LEU A 331 -25.81 -6.27 -1.17
C LEU A 331 -25.32 -4.94 -0.60
N ILE A 332 -26.11 -3.89 -0.85
CA ILE A 332 -25.91 -2.55 -0.27
C ILE A 332 -26.81 -2.41 0.95
N HIS A 333 -26.26 -1.95 2.07
CA HIS A 333 -27.03 -1.73 3.30
C HIS A 333 -27.95 -0.52 3.15
N PRO A 334 -29.27 -0.64 3.44
CA PRO A 334 -30.24 0.44 3.18
C PRO A 334 -29.95 1.76 3.91
N ARG A 335 -29.44 1.68 5.15
CA ARG A 335 -29.17 2.86 5.99
C ARG A 335 -27.78 3.44 5.77
N TRP A 336 -26.77 2.57 5.56
CA TRP A 336 -25.36 2.99 5.47
C TRP A 336 -24.91 3.19 4.04
N GLU A 337 -25.71 2.78 3.05
CA GLU A 337 -25.41 2.91 1.62
C GLU A 337 -24.04 2.33 1.24
N SER A 338 -23.60 1.28 1.94
CA SER A 338 -22.30 0.64 1.81
C SER A 338 -22.41 -0.86 1.57
N PRO A 339 -21.45 -1.50 0.90
CA PRO A 339 -21.41 -2.94 0.69
C PRO A 339 -20.91 -3.66 1.95
N TRP A 340 -21.68 -3.62 3.04
CA TRP A 340 -21.29 -4.02 4.39
C TRP A 340 -20.78 -5.45 4.51
N LEU A 341 -21.44 -6.44 3.84
CA LEU A 341 -20.98 -7.83 3.85
C LEU A 341 -19.64 -7.99 3.13
N ALA A 342 -19.46 -7.29 2.01
CA ALA A 342 -18.19 -7.26 1.30
C ALA A 342 -17.08 -6.63 2.15
N THR A 343 -17.37 -5.54 2.88
CA THR A 343 -16.43 -4.91 3.79
C THR A 343 -16.05 -5.85 4.94
N LEU A 344 -17.02 -6.51 5.57
CA LEU A 344 -16.79 -7.40 6.71
C LEU A 344 -16.17 -8.76 6.33
N PHE A 345 -16.08 -9.08 5.05
CA PHE A 345 -15.56 -10.37 4.59
C PHE A 345 -14.16 -10.70 5.12
N LEU A 346 -13.29 -9.71 5.18
CA LEU A 346 -11.93 -9.86 5.70
C LEU A 346 -11.79 -9.47 7.20
N ALA A 347 -12.86 -9.04 7.87
CA ALA A 347 -12.79 -8.53 9.24
C ALA A 347 -12.27 -9.59 10.23
N VAL A 348 -12.88 -10.79 10.22
CA VAL A 348 -12.50 -11.86 11.15
C VAL A 348 -11.06 -12.36 10.88
N PRO A 349 -10.69 -12.74 9.65
CA PRO A 349 -9.32 -13.18 9.42
C PRO A 349 -8.28 -12.07 9.67
N SER A 350 -8.57 -10.79 9.39
CA SER A 350 -7.69 -9.67 9.70
C SER A 350 -7.52 -9.47 11.22
N ALA A 351 -8.60 -9.59 12.00
CA ALA A 351 -8.56 -9.54 13.45
C ALA A 351 -7.73 -10.69 14.05
N LEU A 352 -7.88 -11.91 13.52
CA LEU A 352 -7.09 -13.07 13.96
C LEU A 352 -5.60 -12.90 13.64
N LEU A 353 -5.26 -12.32 12.50
CA LEU A 353 -3.89 -12.02 12.11
C LEU A 353 -3.22 -11.03 13.06
N SER A 354 -3.95 -10.03 13.59
CA SER A 354 -3.41 -9.08 14.56
C SER A 354 -2.99 -9.74 15.90
N LEU A 355 -3.50 -10.93 16.19
CA LEU A 355 -3.16 -11.71 17.38
C LEU A 355 -2.06 -12.77 17.13
N SER A 356 -1.79 -13.13 15.88
CA SER A 356 -1.08 -14.37 15.54
C SER A 356 0.34 -14.20 15.00
N GLY A 357 0.82 -12.99 14.79
CA GLY A 357 2.13 -12.76 14.18
C GLY A 357 2.91 -11.61 14.80
N SER A 358 4.24 -11.69 14.74
CA SER A 358 5.05 -10.51 14.99
C SER A 358 4.84 -9.50 13.85
N LEU A 359 4.97 -8.21 14.16
CA LEU A 359 4.87 -7.16 13.19
C LEU A 359 5.84 -7.36 12.01
N GLU A 360 7.05 -7.84 12.30
CA GLU A 360 8.07 -8.17 11.30
C GLU A 360 7.61 -9.26 10.33
N GLN A 361 7.05 -10.37 10.84
CA GLN A 361 6.55 -11.48 10.02
C GLN A 361 5.39 -11.02 9.11
N LEU A 362 4.43 -10.29 9.68
CA LEU A 362 3.29 -9.78 8.91
C LEU A 362 3.74 -8.81 7.82
N THR A 363 4.71 -7.93 8.14
CA THR A 363 5.26 -6.96 7.17
C THR A 363 6.01 -7.67 6.06
N SER A 364 6.92 -8.60 6.38
CA SER A 364 7.71 -9.35 5.39
C SER A 364 6.81 -10.13 4.43
N PHE A 365 5.77 -10.79 4.95
CA PHE A 365 4.81 -11.52 4.13
C PHE A 365 3.97 -10.58 3.26
N THR A 366 3.56 -9.41 3.77
CA THR A 366 2.86 -8.40 2.99
C THR A 366 3.72 -7.89 1.83
N VAL A 367 5.00 -7.62 2.08
CA VAL A 367 5.98 -7.22 1.03
C VAL A 367 6.09 -8.31 -0.04
N LEU A 368 6.14 -9.59 0.35
CA LEU A 368 6.19 -10.71 -0.58
C LEU A 368 4.96 -10.75 -1.49
N LEU A 369 3.76 -10.57 -0.95
CA LEU A 369 2.52 -10.51 -1.75
C LEU A 369 2.53 -9.32 -2.72
N LEU A 370 2.99 -8.15 -2.27
CA LEU A 370 3.11 -6.96 -3.12
C LEU A 370 4.10 -7.16 -4.26
N LEU A 371 5.25 -7.78 -4.00
CA LEU A 371 6.23 -8.09 -5.03
C LEU A 371 5.68 -9.06 -6.08
N LEU A 372 4.85 -10.03 -5.69
CA LEU A 372 4.14 -10.89 -6.64
C LEU A 372 3.21 -10.08 -7.54
N ILE A 373 2.46 -9.13 -6.99
CA ILE A 373 1.58 -8.24 -7.76
C ILE A 373 2.39 -7.38 -8.72
N TYR A 374 3.46 -6.73 -8.24
CA TYR A 374 4.34 -5.89 -9.06
C TYR A 374 5.01 -6.68 -10.18
N LEU A 375 5.45 -7.92 -9.91
CA LEU A 375 6.03 -8.81 -10.90
C LEU A 375 5.01 -9.11 -12.01
N VAL A 376 3.76 -9.42 -11.64
CA VAL A 376 2.68 -9.68 -12.61
C VAL A 376 2.41 -8.43 -13.46
N VAL A 377 2.30 -7.25 -12.85
CA VAL A 377 2.07 -5.99 -13.59
C VAL A 377 3.20 -5.70 -14.57
N ALA A 378 4.46 -5.83 -14.12
CA ALA A 378 5.64 -5.63 -14.97
C ALA A 378 5.70 -6.65 -16.11
N ALA A 379 5.41 -7.92 -15.83
CA ALA A 379 5.32 -8.98 -16.83
C ALA A 379 4.18 -8.72 -17.84
N CYS A 380 3.02 -8.23 -17.37
CA CYS A 380 1.92 -7.82 -18.25
C CYS A 380 2.34 -6.69 -19.18
N ALA A 381 3.02 -5.65 -18.67
CA ALA A 381 3.48 -4.52 -19.48
C ALA A 381 4.50 -4.95 -20.54
N LEU A 382 5.39 -5.89 -20.20
CA LEU A 382 6.36 -6.45 -21.15
C LEU A 382 5.68 -7.35 -22.19
N CYS A 383 4.87 -8.31 -21.77
CA CYS A 383 4.29 -9.33 -22.63
C CYS A 383 3.13 -8.80 -23.50
N SER A 384 2.38 -7.79 -23.05
CA SER A 384 1.27 -7.22 -23.83
C SER A 384 1.74 -6.72 -25.22
N ARG A 385 2.92 -6.08 -25.28
CA ARG A 385 3.50 -5.62 -26.54
C ARG A 385 4.16 -6.75 -27.36
N VAL A 386 4.89 -7.68 -26.68
CA VAL A 386 5.55 -8.80 -27.36
C VAL A 386 4.53 -9.73 -28.01
N LEU A 387 3.46 -10.04 -27.30
CA LEU A 387 2.40 -10.92 -27.80
C LEU A 387 1.43 -10.21 -28.76
N ARG A 388 1.61 -8.93 -29.03
CA ARG A 388 0.73 -8.09 -29.88
C ARG A 388 -0.76 -8.21 -29.53
N ARG A 389 -1.08 -8.49 -28.25
CA ARG A 389 -2.45 -8.64 -27.78
C ARG A 389 -3.18 -7.30 -27.68
N ASP A 390 -2.41 -6.20 -27.52
CA ASP A 390 -2.94 -4.82 -27.58
C ASP A 390 -2.25 -4.08 -28.74
N ARG A 391 -2.97 -3.90 -29.84
CA ARG A 391 -2.45 -3.20 -31.02
C ARG A 391 -2.42 -1.69 -30.83
N GLU A 392 -3.24 -1.14 -29.94
CA GLU A 392 -3.35 0.29 -29.68
C GLU A 392 -2.91 0.62 -28.24
N HIS A 393 -1.62 0.96 -28.07
CA HIS A 393 -1.16 1.57 -26.83
C HIS A 393 -1.22 3.09 -26.99
N PRO A 394 -2.28 3.77 -26.49
CA PRO A 394 -2.44 5.22 -26.61
C PRO A 394 -1.42 6.01 -25.78
N TYR A 395 -0.78 5.37 -24.81
CA TYR A 395 0.41 5.84 -24.11
C TYR A 395 1.48 4.76 -24.19
N ARG A 396 2.71 5.16 -24.50
CA ARG A 396 3.88 4.25 -24.53
C ARG A 396 4.87 4.70 -23.46
N MET A 397 5.26 3.78 -22.56
CA MET A 397 6.31 4.10 -21.60
C MET A 397 7.60 4.48 -22.33
N PRO A 398 8.36 5.47 -21.82
CA PRO A 398 9.63 5.86 -22.39
C PRO A 398 10.64 4.72 -22.28
N LEU A 399 11.63 4.69 -23.20
CA LEU A 399 12.76 3.73 -23.17
C LEU A 399 12.36 2.23 -23.18
N TRP A 400 11.14 1.90 -23.64
CA TRP A 400 10.72 0.50 -23.72
C TRP A 400 11.75 -0.33 -24.53
N PRO A 401 12.14 -1.56 -24.12
CA PRO A 401 11.59 -2.38 -23.03
C PRO A 401 12.30 -2.22 -21.67
N LEU A 402 13.27 -1.31 -21.56
CA LEU A 402 14.15 -1.20 -20.40
C LEU A 402 13.42 -1.04 -19.05
N PRO A 403 12.41 -0.14 -18.88
CA PRO A 403 11.72 -0.02 -17.61
C PRO A 403 11.00 -1.31 -17.20
N ALA A 404 10.31 -1.97 -18.14
CA ALA A 404 9.62 -3.22 -17.86
C ALA A 404 10.59 -4.36 -17.50
N LEU A 405 11.75 -4.44 -18.18
CA LEU A 405 12.80 -5.42 -17.85
C LEU A 405 13.41 -5.15 -16.46
N LEU A 406 13.71 -3.90 -16.14
CA LEU A 406 14.22 -3.51 -14.81
C LEU A 406 13.18 -3.79 -13.71
N ALA A 407 11.89 -3.53 -13.99
CA ALA A 407 10.80 -3.84 -13.07
C ALA A 407 10.69 -5.36 -12.81
N VAL A 408 10.71 -6.19 -13.87
CA VAL A 408 10.65 -7.65 -13.75
C VAL A 408 11.89 -8.19 -13.03
N SER A 409 13.11 -7.75 -13.42
CA SER A 409 14.35 -8.23 -12.79
C SER A 409 14.48 -7.78 -11.34
N GLY A 410 14.12 -6.53 -11.03
CA GLY A 410 14.15 -5.99 -9.68
C GLY A 410 13.13 -6.67 -8.75
N ALA A 411 11.86 -6.79 -9.18
CA ALA A 411 10.86 -7.53 -8.43
C ALA A 411 11.24 -9.01 -8.27
N GLY A 412 11.72 -9.64 -9.35
CA GLY A 412 12.13 -11.04 -9.32
C GLY A 412 13.30 -11.28 -8.37
N TRP A 413 14.31 -10.39 -8.37
CA TRP A 413 15.44 -10.49 -7.44
C TRP A 413 15.00 -10.32 -5.98
N LEU A 414 14.20 -9.28 -5.67
CA LEU A 414 13.66 -9.07 -4.32
C LEU A 414 12.78 -10.25 -3.87
N LEU A 415 11.94 -10.76 -4.78
CA LEU A 415 11.09 -11.91 -4.49
C LEU A 415 11.91 -13.17 -4.17
N VAL A 416 12.95 -13.46 -4.95
CA VAL A 416 13.85 -14.60 -4.68
C VAL A 416 14.56 -14.43 -3.34
N THR A 417 15.00 -13.21 -2.99
CA THR A 417 15.65 -12.94 -1.71
C THR A 417 14.69 -13.21 -0.55
N LEU A 418 13.46 -12.68 -0.61
CA LEU A 418 12.45 -12.91 0.43
C LEU A 418 11.98 -14.37 0.51
N LEU A 419 11.86 -15.07 -0.62
CA LEU A 419 11.47 -16.48 -0.63
C LEU A 419 12.54 -17.40 -0.01
N ARG A 420 13.81 -17.02 -0.04
CA ARG A 420 14.88 -17.77 0.66
C ARG A 420 14.76 -17.66 2.18
N GLU A 421 14.22 -16.56 2.67
CA GLU A 421 14.01 -16.27 4.09
C GLU A 421 12.58 -16.63 4.55
N ALA A 422 11.69 -16.95 3.59
CA ALA A 422 10.29 -17.24 3.86
C ALA A 422 10.12 -18.52 4.70
N SER A 423 9.22 -18.45 5.67
CA SER A 423 8.87 -19.60 6.49
C SER A 423 8.06 -20.64 5.72
N LEU A 424 8.03 -21.88 6.18
CA LEU A 424 7.14 -22.91 5.63
C LEU A 424 5.67 -22.49 5.68
N ARG A 425 5.28 -21.69 6.68
CA ARG A 425 3.95 -21.10 6.79
C ARG A 425 3.65 -20.18 5.60
N ASP A 426 4.58 -19.27 5.27
CA ASP A 426 4.42 -18.31 4.19
C ASP A 426 4.28 -19.02 2.84
N LEU A 427 5.14 -20.01 2.59
CA LEU A 427 5.07 -20.84 1.39
C LEU A 427 3.75 -21.62 1.32
N SER A 428 3.25 -22.15 2.44
CA SER A 428 1.97 -22.86 2.49
C SER A 428 0.79 -21.96 2.18
N ILE A 429 0.81 -20.69 2.63
CA ILE A 429 -0.23 -19.70 2.30
C ILE A 429 -0.21 -19.38 0.81
N ILE A 430 0.96 -19.17 0.21
CA ILE A 430 1.07 -18.90 -1.23
C ILE A 430 0.56 -20.07 -2.05
N LEU A 431 0.97 -21.29 -1.71
CA LEU A 431 0.47 -22.51 -2.37
C LEU A 431 -1.04 -22.68 -2.19
N GLY A 432 -1.57 -22.36 -1.00
CA GLY A 432 -3.00 -22.35 -0.72
C GLY A 432 -3.75 -21.35 -1.60
N LEU A 433 -3.23 -20.11 -1.74
CA LEU A 433 -3.81 -19.10 -2.63
C LEU A 433 -3.83 -19.56 -4.10
N LEU A 434 -2.77 -20.21 -4.57
CA LEU A 434 -2.72 -20.78 -5.90
C LEU A 434 -3.72 -21.93 -6.07
N ALA A 435 -3.80 -22.84 -5.10
CA ALA A 435 -4.76 -23.95 -5.14
C ALA A 435 -6.22 -23.45 -5.16
N VAL A 436 -6.54 -22.46 -4.32
CA VAL A 436 -7.87 -21.82 -4.32
C VAL A 436 -8.14 -21.12 -5.64
N SER A 437 -7.13 -20.46 -6.24
CA SER A 437 -7.25 -19.81 -7.56
C SER A 437 -7.60 -20.81 -8.66
N VAL A 438 -6.89 -21.95 -8.68
CA VAL A 438 -7.15 -23.05 -9.64
C VAL A 438 -8.56 -23.61 -9.46
N THR A 439 -8.96 -23.83 -8.20
CA THR A 439 -10.28 -24.39 -7.88
C THR A 439 -11.41 -23.44 -8.28
N LEU A 440 -11.33 -22.17 -7.89
CA LEU A 440 -12.34 -21.16 -8.24
C LEU A 440 -12.42 -20.95 -9.76
N TYR A 441 -11.26 -20.88 -10.43
CA TYR A 441 -11.25 -20.73 -11.87
C TYR A 441 -11.85 -21.94 -12.60
N SER A 442 -11.52 -23.16 -12.17
CA SER A 442 -12.01 -24.39 -12.81
C SER A 442 -13.52 -24.60 -12.59
N THR A 443 -14.04 -24.23 -11.40
CA THR A 443 -15.45 -24.44 -11.04
C THR A 443 -16.37 -23.31 -11.48
N HIS A 444 -15.89 -22.06 -11.47
CA HIS A 444 -16.72 -20.87 -11.70
C HIS A 444 -16.22 -20.00 -12.86
N GLY A 445 -14.94 -19.73 -12.94
CA GLY A 445 -14.38 -18.77 -13.89
C GLY A 445 -14.50 -19.20 -15.35
N ARG A 446 -14.38 -20.49 -15.64
CA ARG A 446 -14.59 -21.04 -17.00
C ARG A 446 -16.05 -20.97 -17.44
N LEU A 447 -16.98 -21.01 -16.48
CA LEU A 447 -18.43 -21.07 -16.73
C LEU A 447 -19.09 -19.70 -16.62
N SER A 448 -18.42 -18.68 -16.12
CA SER A 448 -18.96 -17.32 -15.96
C SER A 448 -18.85 -16.51 -17.24
N PRO A 449 -19.98 -16.24 -17.96
CA PRO A 449 -19.95 -15.36 -19.15
C PRO A 449 -19.51 -13.94 -18.81
N THR A 450 -19.82 -13.46 -17.61
CA THR A 450 -19.46 -12.13 -17.13
C THR A 450 -17.96 -12.01 -16.95
N PHE A 451 -17.33 -12.99 -16.28
CA PHE A 451 -15.89 -13.01 -16.13
C PHE A 451 -15.17 -13.17 -17.48
N GLN A 452 -15.70 -13.96 -18.42
CA GLN A 452 -15.07 -14.14 -19.73
C GLN A 452 -15.07 -12.87 -20.59
N LYS A 453 -16.04 -11.97 -20.41
CA LYS A 453 -16.15 -10.69 -21.14
C LYS A 453 -15.24 -9.57 -20.61
N LEU A 454 -14.77 -9.65 -19.37
CA LEU A 454 -13.76 -8.73 -18.80
C LEU A 454 -12.40 -8.89 -19.49
#